data_8de2c2387528dbf34191f8571c3f309f
#
_entry.id   8de2c2387528dbf34191f8571c3f309f
#
_cell.length_a   1.000
_cell.length_b   1.000
_cell.length_c   1.000
_cell.angle_alpha   90.00
_cell.angle_beta   90.00
_cell.angle_gamma   90.00
#
_symmetry.space_group_name_H-M   'P 1'
#
loop_
_entity.id
_entity.type
_entity.pdbx_description
1 polymer ?
#
loop_
_entity_poly.entity_id
_entity_poly.type
_entity_poly.pdbx_seq_one_letter_code
_entity_poly.pdbx_strand_id
1 'polypeptide(L)'
;MINEDIIYEYEHNNRIVIIGDIHGDIRRFKDILIDAKIINKNIEWIAEPKNTIVVQMGDQVDSINRDRTLEDWEVLPDIEMIYFTNLLHKIALSKGGRVISLIGNHELMNTIGNYSYVSPKSLNNNYKRQELFKPSGTLSAILSQRPLVVKIGQLLFCHAGLTLRHLDILSKYNKDVSYINTIWKNFIKNNAILAEDKEIFEDIILDGDGMLWTRDLDKKGDLIKMLEKLGCVYMFVGHSVVEQVKLINDHVWYTDTGISRAFGNTSYQYIDIFNNQINIKDVLA
;
A
#
# COMPACT_ATOMS: atom_id res chain seq x y z
N MET A 1 1.81 17.90 16.68
CA MET A 1 1.37 16.78 15.86
C MET A 1 0.95 15.67 16.80
N ILE A 2 -0.31 15.22 16.71
CA ILE A 2 -0.81 14.12 17.53
C ILE A 2 -0.05 12.89 17.06
N ASN A 3 0.63 12.24 17.98
CA ASN A 3 1.41 11.02 17.70
C ASN A 3 0.43 9.84 17.73
N GLU A 4 -0.41 9.73 16.71
CA GLU A 4 -1.35 8.61 16.61
C GLU A 4 -0.60 7.32 16.29
N ASP A 5 -0.97 6.24 16.97
CA ASP A 5 -0.46 4.91 16.63
C ASP A 5 -1.06 4.43 15.31
N ILE A 6 -0.29 3.61 14.59
CA ILE A 6 -0.83 2.97 13.38
C ILE A 6 -1.92 2.00 13.83
N ILE A 7 -3.13 2.23 13.34
CA ILE A 7 -4.24 1.34 13.62
C ILE A 7 -4.09 0.11 12.73
N TYR A 8 -3.99 -1.06 13.36
CA TYR A 8 -3.91 -2.33 12.65
C TYR A 8 -5.28 -2.88 12.29
N GLU A 9 -6.27 -2.77 13.17
CA GLU A 9 -7.57 -3.38 13.00
C GLU A 9 -8.69 -2.33 13.01
N TYR A 10 -9.55 -2.42 12.00
CA TYR A 10 -10.78 -1.66 11.89
C TYR A 10 -11.97 -2.62 11.94
N GLU A 11 -13.08 -2.15 12.47
CA GLU A 11 -14.33 -2.88 12.37
C GLU A 11 -14.75 -3.08 10.91
N HIS A 12 -15.64 -4.05 10.67
CA HIS A 12 -16.21 -4.26 9.37
C HIS A 12 -16.86 -2.98 8.85
N ASN A 13 -16.64 -2.66 7.57
CA ASN A 13 -17.19 -1.46 6.93
C ASN A 13 -18.07 -1.83 5.75
N ASN A 14 -19.14 -1.07 5.56
CA ASN A 14 -20.12 -1.31 4.49
C ASN A 14 -19.54 -1.11 3.09
N ARG A 15 -18.52 -0.26 2.95
CA ARG A 15 -17.86 -0.03 1.66
C ARG A 15 -16.36 0.14 1.79
N ILE A 16 -15.62 -0.64 1.00
CA ILE A 16 -14.16 -0.56 0.90
C ILE A 16 -13.79 -0.52 -0.58
N VAL A 17 -13.04 0.50 -0.99
CA VAL A 17 -12.48 0.60 -2.35
C VAL A 17 -11.00 0.28 -2.28
N ILE A 18 -10.55 -0.71 -3.06
CA ILE A 18 -9.17 -1.22 -3.04
C ILE A 18 -8.51 -0.89 -4.36
N ILE A 19 -7.37 -0.22 -4.30
CA ILE A 19 -6.62 0.29 -5.45
C ILE A 19 -5.19 -0.26 -5.37
N GLY A 20 -4.75 -0.94 -6.42
CA GLY A 20 -3.41 -1.53 -6.54
C GLY A 20 -2.29 -0.48 -6.59
N ASP A 21 -1.16 -0.90 -7.11
CA ASP A 21 0.08 -0.11 -7.22
C ASP A 21 -0.09 1.04 -8.21
N ILE A 22 0.43 2.22 -7.88
CA ILE A 22 0.21 3.47 -8.64
C ILE A 22 1.47 3.96 -9.36
N HIS A 23 2.63 3.72 -8.78
CA HIS A 23 3.92 4.13 -9.37
C HIS A 23 3.93 5.56 -9.91
N GLY A 24 3.54 6.53 -9.07
CA GLY A 24 3.58 7.96 -9.37
C GLY A 24 2.43 8.48 -10.25
N ASP A 25 1.56 7.64 -10.79
CA ASP A 25 0.50 8.09 -11.69
C ASP A 25 -0.73 8.64 -10.94
N ILE A 26 -0.55 9.82 -10.37
CA ILE A 26 -1.60 10.53 -9.62
C ILE A 26 -2.86 10.81 -10.48
N ARG A 27 -2.70 10.90 -11.80
CA ARG A 27 -3.85 11.12 -12.70
C ARG A 27 -4.75 9.91 -12.71
N ARG A 28 -4.21 8.71 -12.99
CA ARG A 28 -5.01 7.48 -12.99
C ARG A 28 -5.56 7.16 -11.60
N PHE A 29 -4.83 7.48 -10.56
CA PHE A 29 -5.36 7.36 -9.19
C PHE A 29 -6.60 8.24 -8.99
N LYS A 30 -6.58 9.50 -9.45
CA LYS A 30 -7.73 10.40 -9.40
C LYS A 30 -8.89 9.88 -10.26
N ASP A 31 -8.60 9.35 -11.44
CA ASP A 31 -9.62 8.80 -12.33
C ASP A 31 -10.37 7.64 -11.66
N ILE A 32 -9.65 6.73 -10.98
CA ILE A 32 -10.27 5.66 -10.17
C ILE A 32 -11.15 6.26 -9.06
N LEU A 33 -10.65 7.23 -8.31
CA LEU A 33 -11.40 7.83 -7.21
C LEU A 33 -12.67 8.54 -7.68
N ILE A 34 -12.64 9.14 -8.87
CA ILE A 34 -13.82 9.79 -9.49
C ILE A 34 -14.80 8.73 -9.98
N ASP A 35 -14.33 7.69 -10.69
CA ASP A 35 -15.15 6.58 -11.16
C ASP A 35 -15.84 5.87 -10.00
N ALA A 36 -15.12 5.59 -8.94
CA ALA A 36 -15.63 5.00 -7.71
C ALA A 36 -16.53 5.97 -6.89
N LYS A 37 -16.73 7.20 -7.35
CA LYS A 37 -17.49 8.24 -6.62
C LYS A 37 -16.99 8.47 -5.19
N ILE A 38 -15.70 8.39 -5.01
CA ILE A 38 -15.02 8.74 -3.76
C ILE A 38 -14.82 10.26 -3.68
N ILE A 39 -14.34 10.82 -4.80
CA ILE A 39 -14.18 12.27 -4.95
C ILE A 39 -14.92 12.76 -6.21
N ASN A 40 -15.22 14.05 -6.24
CA ASN A 40 -15.63 14.72 -7.46
C ASN A 40 -14.40 15.35 -8.18
N LYS A 41 -14.62 16.00 -9.33
CA LYS A 41 -13.57 16.68 -10.12
C LYS A 41 -12.87 17.82 -9.37
N ASN A 42 -13.47 18.35 -8.31
CA ASN A 42 -12.88 19.37 -7.44
C ASN A 42 -12.11 18.77 -6.25
N ILE A 43 -11.92 17.44 -6.22
CA ILE A 43 -11.25 16.71 -5.13
C ILE A 43 -12.00 16.81 -3.79
N GLU A 44 -13.30 17.06 -3.83
CA GLU A 44 -14.14 17.01 -2.64
C GLU A 44 -14.56 15.56 -2.38
N TRP A 45 -14.47 15.13 -1.12
CA TRP A 45 -14.93 13.80 -0.70
C TRP A 45 -16.46 13.69 -0.76
N ILE A 46 -16.94 12.81 -1.61
CA ILE A 46 -18.38 12.59 -1.86
C ILE A 46 -18.82 11.14 -1.62
N ALA A 47 -17.94 10.30 -1.08
CA ALA A 47 -18.21 8.88 -0.91
C ALA A 47 -19.46 8.61 -0.08
N GLU A 48 -20.26 7.65 -0.53
CA GLU A 48 -21.38 7.10 0.20
C GLU A 48 -21.22 5.56 0.32
N PRO A 49 -21.47 5.01 1.52
CA PRO A 49 -21.73 5.69 2.78
C PRO A 49 -20.52 6.54 3.24
N LYS A 50 -20.78 7.56 4.05
CA LYS A 50 -19.73 8.51 4.48
C LYS A 50 -18.49 7.87 5.11
N ASN A 51 -18.68 6.75 5.81
CA ASN A 51 -17.64 5.96 6.44
C ASN A 51 -16.86 5.06 5.47
N THR A 52 -16.99 5.27 4.16
CA THR A 52 -16.23 4.49 3.15
C THR A 52 -14.74 4.54 3.43
N ILE A 53 -14.08 3.38 3.30
CA ILE A 53 -12.62 3.25 3.40
C ILE A 53 -12.05 3.03 2.00
N VAL A 54 -11.01 3.78 1.66
CA VAL A 54 -10.16 3.51 0.49
C VAL A 54 -8.86 2.88 0.99
N VAL A 55 -8.48 1.73 0.43
CA VAL A 55 -7.19 1.07 0.71
C VAL A 55 -6.36 1.12 -0.58
N GLN A 56 -5.22 1.80 -0.52
CA GLN A 56 -4.22 1.81 -1.58
C GLN A 56 -3.07 0.89 -1.16
N MET A 57 -2.69 -0.05 -2.04
CA MET A 57 -1.95 -1.25 -1.70
C MET A 57 -0.42 -1.07 -1.57
N GLY A 58 0.09 0.16 -1.56
CA GLY A 58 1.54 0.45 -1.55
C GLY A 58 2.08 0.77 -2.95
N ASP A 59 3.40 0.89 -3.08
CA ASP A 59 4.07 1.25 -4.33
C ASP A 59 3.47 2.50 -4.99
N GLN A 60 3.45 3.58 -4.23
CA GLN A 60 2.97 4.88 -4.70
C GLN A 60 4.01 5.63 -5.51
N VAL A 61 5.29 5.36 -5.25
CA VAL A 61 6.43 6.03 -5.87
C VAL A 61 7.11 5.15 -6.91
N ASP A 62 8.17 5.70 -7.53
CA ASP A 62 8.99 5.05 -8.55
C ASP A 62 8.21 4.73 -9.83
N SER A 63 8.08 5.73 -10.70
CA SER A 63 7.53 5.52 -12.04
C SER A 63 8.32 4.41 -12.75
N ILE A 64 7.61 3.45 -13.32
CA ILE A 64 8.19 2.26 -13.96
C ILE A 64 9.03 2.60 -15.19
N ASN A 65 8.83 3.76 -15.80
CA ASN A 65 9.52 4.17 -17.01
C ASN A 65 10.94 4.66 -16.73
N ARG A 66 11.77 3.77 -16.18
CA ARG A 66 13.10 4.05 -15.62
C ARG A 66 14.12 4.46 -16.65
N ASP A 67 14.00 3.94 -17.89
CA ASP A 67 15.02 4.04 -18.96
C ASP A 67 14.56 4.91 -20.14
N ARG A 68 13.36 5.50 -20.09
CA ARG A 68 12.82 6.28 -21.20
C ARG A 68 12.85 7.77 -20.93
N THR A 69 13.03 8.55 -21.98
CA THR A 69 12.68 9.98 -21.99
C THR A 69 11.16 10.07 -21.81
N LEU A 70 10.75 10.41 -20.62
CA LEU A 70 9.33 10.57 -20.31
C LEU A 70 8.81 11.82 -21.02
N GLU A 71 7.61 11.73 -21.55
CA GLU A 71 6.86 12.90 -21.98
C GLU A 71 6.65 13.85 -20.79
N ASP A 72 6.49 15.14 -21.02
CA ASP A 72 6.41 16.14 -19.94
C ASP A 72 5.27 15.85 -18.93
N TRP A 73 4.20 15.25 -19.38
CA TRP A 73 3.06 14.86 -18.54
C TRP A 73 3.35 13.63 -17.62
N GLU A 74 4.40 12.87 -17.93
CA GLU A 74 4.83 11.71 -17.14
C GLU A 74 5.77 12.11 -15.98
N VAL A 75 6.12 13.36 -15.91
CA VAL A 75 7.17 13.90 -15.02
C VAL A 75 6.60 14.54 -13.78
N LEU A 76 5.39 14.23 -13.40
CA LEU A 76 4.94 14.62 -12.07
C LEU A 76 5.85 13.95 -11.05
N PRO A 77 6.41 14.69 -10.10
CA PRO A 77 7.21 14.12 -9.06
C PRO A 77 6.36 13.04 -8.38
N ASP A 78 6.80 11.80 -8.42
CA ASP A 78 6.11 10.66 -7.77
C ASP A 78 5.85 10.91 -6.27
N ILE A 79 6.66 11.77 -5.64
CA ILE A 79 6.48 12.30 -4.28
C ILE A 79 5.13 13.01 -4.10
N GLU A 80 4.58 13.64 -5.14
CA GLU A 80 3.27 14.30 -5.04
C GLU A 80 2.17 13.30 -4.69
N MET A 81 2.33 12.04 -5.10
CA MET A 81 1.41 10.98 -4.73
C MET A 81 1.33 10.77 -3.21
N ILE A 82 2.47 10.81 -2.52
CA ILE A 82 2.52 10.70 -1.05
C ILE A 82 1.80 11.87 -0.38
N TYR A 83 2.03 13.09 -0.86
CA TYR A 83 1.35 14.28 -0.32
C TYR A 83 -0.14 14.28 -0.62
N PHE A 84 -0.51 13.89 -1.84
CA PHE A 84 -1.92 13.83 -2.26
C PHE A 84 -2.71 12.82 -1.45
N THR A 85 -2.22 11.60 -1.27
CA THR A 85 -2.91 10.57 -0.47
C THR A 85 -3.01 10.98 1.00
N ASN A 86 -2.00 11.66 1.55
CA ASN A 86 -2.05 12.20 2.90
C ASN A 86 -3.09 13.35 3.05
N LEU A 87 -3.17 14.24 2.05
CA LEU A 87 -4.22 15.27 2.02
C LEU A 87 -5.60 14.66 1.92
N LEU A 88 -5.78 13.70 1.01
CA LEU A 88 -7.05 13.02 0.81
C LEU A 88 -7.50 12.26 2.06
N HIS A 89 -6.57 11.64 2.78
CA HIS A 89 -6.87 11.01 4.08
C HIS A 89 -7.44 12.02 5.08
N LYS A 90 -6.84 13.22 5.18
CA LYS A 90 -7.33 14.27 6.09
C LYS A 90 -8.73 14.77 5.69
N ILE A 91 -8.96 14.94 4.38
CA ILE A 91 -10.29 15.32 3.86
C ILE A 91 -11.31 14.22 4.18
N ALA A 92 -10.97 12.95 3.91
CA ALA A 92 -11.83 11.81 4.20
C ALA A 92 -12.21 11.74 5.69
N LEU A 93 -11.24 11.87 6.60
CA LEU A 93 -11.49 11.87 8.04
C LEU A 93 -12.48 12.97 8.46
N SER A 94 -12.35 14.18 7.90
CA SER A 94 -13.27 15.28 8.21
C SER A 94 -14.72 15.03 7.75
N LYS A 95 -14.92 14.04 6.88
CA LYS A 95 -16.22 13.64 6.32
C LYS A 95 -16.72 12.29 6.84
N GLY A 96 -15.96 11.65 7.74
CA GLY A 96 -16.30 10.35 8.33
C GLY A 96 -15.75 9.14 7.57
N GLY A 97 -15.06 9.35 6.44
CA GLY A 97 -14.38 8.31 5.68
C GLY A 97 -12.90 8.16 6.02
N ARG A 98 -12.18 7.38 5.24
CA ARG A 98 -10.75 7.13 5.48
C ARG A 98 -10.03 6.72 4.19
N VAL A 99 -8.76 7.11 4.07
CA VAL A 99 -7.83 6.56 3.08
C VAL A 99 -6.68 5.91 3.83
N ILE A 100 -6.46 4.64 3.61
CA ILE A 100 -5.34 3.86 4.15
C ILE A 100 -4.39 3.60 3.00
N SER A 101 -3.18 4.15 3.07
CA SER A 101 -2.12 3.88 2.10
C SER A 101 -1.12 2.95 2.76
N LEU A 102 -0.93 1.76 2.20
CA LEU A 102 0.07 0.83 2.69
C LEU A 102 1.47 1.28 2.28
N ILE A 103 2.47 0.72 2.94
CA ILE A 103 3.87 0.77 2.51
C ILE A 103 4.11 -0.41 1.56
N GLY A 104 4.66 -0.11 0.39
CA GLY A 104 5.18 -1.10 -0.53
C GLY A 104 6.70 -1.21 -0.49
N ASN A 105 7.27 -2.11 -1.29
CA ASN A 105 8.70 -2.29 -1.36
C ASN A 105 9.40 -1.05 -1.95
N HIS A 106 8.75 -0.28 -2.83
CA HIS A 106 9.32 0.94 -3.39
C HIS A 106 9.45 2.06 -2.33
N GLU A 107 8.50 2.23 -1.42
CA GLU A 107 8.66 3.13 -0.28
C GLU A 107 9.81 2.68 0.63
N LEU A 108 9.90 1.37 0.94
CA LEU A 108 11.00 0.82 1.74
C LEU A 108 12.34 1.07 1.06
N MET A 109 12.50 0.74 -0.23
CA MET A 109 13.74 0.94 -0.98
C MET A 109 14.21 2.40 -0.92
N ASN A 110 13.32 3.34 -1.16
CA ASN A 110 13.63 4.76 -1.04
C ASN A 110 14.11 5.13 0.38
N THR A 111 13.50 4.55 1.40
CA THR A 111 13.83 4.81 2.80
C THR A 111 15.22 4.32 3.19
N ILE A 112 15.63 3.17 2.66
CA ILE A 112 16.97 2.59 2.91
C ILE A 112 18.04 3.07 1.93
N GLY A 113 17.69 4.04 1.04
CA GLY A 113 18.64 4.65 0.09
C GLY A 113 18.89 3.82 -1.17
N ASN A 114 18.06 2.85 -1.48
CA ASN A 114 18.11 2.11 -2.73
C ASN A 114 17.20 2.77 -3.78
N TYR A 115 17.80 3.48 -4.72
CA TYR A 115 17.10 4.24 -5.77
C TYR A 115 17.15 3.56 -7.15
N SER A 116 17.41 2.26 -7.22
CA SER A 116 17.56 1.51 -8.48
C SER A 116 16.32 1.55 -9.36
N TYR A 117 15.16 1.83 -8.76
CA TYR A 117 13.87 1.94 -9.46
C TYR A 117 13.40 3.38 -9.68
N VAL A 118 14.12 4.37 -9.18
CA VAL A 118 13.79 5.77 -9.37
C VAL A 118 14.17 6.21 -10.77
N SER A 119 13.26 6.87 -11.48
CA SER A 119 13.57 7.40 -12.82
C SER A 119 14.68 8.45 -12.75
N PRO A 120 15.56 8.54 -13.77
CA PRO A 120 16.60 9.57 -13.82
C PRO A 120 16.07 10.98 -13.63
N LYS A 121 14.89 11.27 -14.15
CA LYS A 121 14.22 12.57 -14.03
C LYS A 121 13.79 12.89 -12.60
N SER A 122 13.28 11.88 -11.88
CA SER A 122 12.94 12.03 -10.45
C SER A 122 14.17 12.17 -9.55
N LEU A 123 15.31 11.58 -9.94
CA LEU A 123 16.59 11.78 -9.26
C LEU A 123 17.21 13.16 -9.53
N ASN A 124 17.06 13.67 -10.75
CA ASN A 124 17.64 14.95 -11.18
C ASN A 124 16.78 16.16 -10.82
N ASN A 125 15.52 16.00 -10.51
CA ASN A 125 14.72 17.06 -9.95
C ASN A 125 15.34 17.48 -8.61
N ASN A 126 15.44 18.78 -8.36
CA ASN A 126 16.08 19.45 -7.21
C ASN A 126 15.70 18.94 -5.81
N TYR A 127 14.98 17.82 -5.73
CA TYR A 127 14.67 17.13 -4.50
C TYR A 127 15.87 16.27 -4.11
N LYS A 128 16.43 16.55 -2.97
CA LYS A 128 17.36 15.62 -2.32
C LYS A 128 16.55 14.42 -1.83
N ARG A 129 16.26 13.48 -2.73
CA ARG A 129 15.40 12.32 -2.47
C ARG A 129 15.79 11.58 -1.20
N GLN A 130 17.10 11.43 -0.98
CA GLN A 130 17.62 10.85 0.25
C GLN A 130 17.15 11.61 1.49
N GLU A 131 17.22 12.94 1.49
CA GLU A 131 16.81 13.76 2.63
C GLU A 131 15.30 13.70 2.89
N LEU A 132 14.51 13.43 1.85
CA LEU A 132 13.07 13.28 1.98
C LEU A 132 12.70 11.93 2.60
N PHE A 133 13.27 10.83 2.08
CA PHE A 133 12.85 9.47 2.40
C PHE A 133 13.59 8.82 3.56
N LYS A 134 14.84 9.22 3.85
CA LYS A 134 15.60 8.61 4.95
C LYS A 134 14.83 8.61 6.27
N PRO A 135 15.06 7.64 7.15
CA PRO A 135 14.50 7.69 8.49
C PRO A 135 14.78 9.04 9.16
N SER A 136 13.81 9.58 9.86
CA SER A 136 13.80 10.95 10.42
C SER A 136 13.85 12.07 9.37
N GLY A 137 13.73 11.75 8.06
CA GLY A 137 13.66 12.73 6.97
C GLY A 137 12.30 13.43 6.89
N THR A 138 12.17 14.30 5.88
CA THR A 138 10.97 15.16 5.74
C THR A 138 9.67 14.38 5.61
N LEU A 139 9.69 13.21 4.93
CA LEU A 139 8.51 12.37 4.75
C LEU A 139 8.26 11.41 5.93
N SER A 140 9.19 11.32 6.88
CA SER A 140 9.08 10.37 8.00
C SER A 140 7.78 10.52 8.79
N ALA A 141 7.29 11.76 8.95
CA ALA A 141 6.03 12.03 9.65
C ALA A 141 4.80 11.44 8.92
N ILE A 142 4.85 11.35 7.59
CA ILE A 142 3.78 10.76 6.77
C ILE A 142 3.96 9.24 6.70
N LEU A 143 5.16 8.78 6.33
CA LEU A 143 5.44 7.36 6.12
C LEU A 143 5.30 6.54 7.41
N SER A 144 5.63 7.12 8.57
CA SER A 144 5.49 6.46 9.87
C SER A 144 4.03 6.26 10.31
N GLN A 145 3.07 6.83 9.62
CA GLN A 145 1.63 6.65 9.86
C GLN A 145 1.00 5.64 8.90
N ARG A 146 1.76 5.17 7.90
CA ARG A 146 1.29 4.20 6.92
C ARG A 146 1.57 2.77 7.40
N PRO A 147 0.57 1.89 7.43
CA PRO A 147 0.77 0.53 7.86
C PRO A 147 1.48 -0.32 6.79
N LEU A 148 2.19 -1.35 7.23
CA LEU A 148 2.63 -2.47 6.41
C LEU A 148 1.50 -3.49 6.24
N VAL A 149 0.67 -3.63 7.28
CA VAL A 149 -0.44 -4.56 7.30
C VAL A 149 -1.62 -3.94 8.04
N VAL A 150 -2.82 -4.17 7.52
CA VAL A 150 -4.08 -3.73 8.15
C VAL A 150 -5.16 -4.78 7.98
N LYS A 151 -6.03 -4.89 8.98
CA LYS A 151 -7.20 -5.75 8.98
C LYS A 151 -8.47 -4.90 9.04
N ILE A 152 -9.44 -5.20 8.19
CA ILE A 152 -10.76 -4.55 8.20
C ILE A 152 -11.82 -5.66 8.27
N GLY A 153 -12.40 -5.87 9.43
CA GLY A 153 -13.26 -7.03 9.67
C GLY A 153 -12.50 -8.33 9.45
N GLN A 154 -12.90 -9.13 8.47
CA GLN A 154 -12.27 -10.40 8.10
C GLN A 154 -11.37 -10.29 6.86
N LEU A 155 -11.00 -9.08 6.47
CA LEU A 155 -10.18 -8.80 5.30
C LEU A 155 -8.80 -8.32 5.73
N LEU A 156 -7.76 -8.97 5.22
CA LEU A 156 -6.35 -8.63 5.48
C LEU A 156 -5.78 -7.90 4.26
N PHE A 157 -5.02 -6.84 4.49
CA PHE A 157 -4.38 -6.04 3.45
C PHE A 157 -2.90 -5.90 3.77
N CYS A 158 -2.05 -6.26 2.83
CA CYS A 158 -0.59 -6.04 2.86
C CYS A 158 -0.06 -5.95 1.44
N HIS A 159 1.11 -5.35 1.24
CA HIS A 159 1.57 -5.03 -0.11
C HIS A 159 1.83 -6.28 -0.96
N ALA A 160 2.73 -7.19 -0.57
CA ALA A 160 3.04 -8.37 -1.37
C ALA A 160 2.45 -9.67 -0.78
N GLY A 161 2.37 -9.79 0.54
CA GLY A 161 1.72 -10.93 1.17
C GLY A 161 2.23 -11.22 2.58
N LEU A 162 1.38 -11.84 3.37
CA LEU A 162 1.73 -12.40 4.66
C LEU A 162 1.70 -13.92 4.57
N THR A 163 2.67 -14.60 5.17
CA THR A 163 2.80 -16.05 5.12
C THR A 163 2.76 -16.67 6.53
N LEU A 164 2.54 -17.99 6.61
CA LEU A 164 2.60 -18.71 7.88
C LEU A 164 3.98 -18.58 8.52
N ARG A 165 5.07 -18.58 7.71
CA ARG A 165 6.45 -18.34 8.18
C ARG A 165 6.57 -17.03 8.95
N HIS A 166 5.95 -15.95 8.46
CA HIS A 166 6.00 -14.65 9.15
C HIS A 166 5.32 -14.71 10.52
N LEU A 167 4.17 -15.41 10.63
CA LEU A 167 3.51 -15.62 11.92
C LEU A 167 4.35 -16.46 12.88
N ASP A 168 5.04 -17.47 12.37
CA ASP A 168 5.89 -18.33 13.19
C ASP A 168 7.11 -17.54 13.72
N ILE A 169 7.70 -16.63 12.93
CA ILE A 169 8.75 -15.71 13.38
C ILE A 169 8.21 -14.81 14.51
N LEU A 170 7.08 -14.15 14.31
CA LEU A 170 6.47 -13.28 15.32
C LEU A 170 6.19 -14.03 16.63
N SER A 171 5.70 -15.28 16.52
CA SER A 171 5.36 -16.12 17.66
C SER A 171 6.57 -16.45 18.54
N LYS A 172 7.79 -16.58 17.97
CA LYS A 172 9.03 -16.79 18.75
C LYS A 172 9.27 -15.65 19.75
N TYR A 173 8.82 -14.45 19.43
CA TYR A 173 9.00 -13.23 20.24
C TYR A 173 7.74 -12.85 21.01
N ASN A 174 6.70 -13.70 21.04
CA ASN A 174 5.40 -13.39 21.62
C ASN A 174 4.79 -12.10 21.07
N LYS A 175 4.96 -11.86 19.77
CA LYS A 175 4.40 -10.70 19.07
C LYS A 175 3.26 -11.14 18.15
N ASP A 176 2.29 -10.26 17.98
CA ASP A 176 1.24 -10.39 16.98
C ASP A 176 1.59 -9.62 15.69
N VAL A 177 0.75 -9.74 14.67
CA VAL A 177 0.97 -9.13 13.36
C VAL A 177 0.98 -7.60 13.42
N SER A 178 0.26 -6.99 14.36
CA SER A 178 0.23 -5.52 14.50
C SER A 178 1.60 -4.94 14.86
N TYR A 179 2.45 -5.75 15.49
CA TYR A 179 3.78 -5.34 15.92
C TYR A 179 4.71 -4.98 14.76
N ILE A 180 4.48 -5.54 13.57
CA ILE A 180 5.22 -5.19 12.35
C ILE A 180 5.08 -3.68 12.05
N ASN A 181 3.88 -3.13 12.21
CA ASN A 181 3.62 -1.70 12.05
C ASN A 181 4.38 -0.84 13.09
N THR A 182 4.55 -1.37 14.31
CA THR A 182 5.31 -0.70 15.35
C THR A 182 6.80 -0.63 15.01
N ILE A 183 7.38 -1.74 14.52
CA ILE A 183 8.77 -1.79 14.07
C ILE A 183 9.00 -0.80 12.93
N TRP A 184 8.13 -0.79 11.92
CA TRP A 184 8.18 0.17 10.81
C TRP A 184 8.14 1.62 11.31
N LYS A 185 7.18 1.95 12.16
CA LYS A 185 7.03 3.30 12.74
C LYS A 185 8.28 3.75 13.47
N ASN A 186 8.87 2.86 14.28
CA ASN A 186 10.09 3.15 15.02
C ASN A 186 11.29 3.36 14.10
N PHE A 187 11.46 2.50 13.09
CA PHE A 187 12.49 2.63 12.09
C PHE A 187 12.40 3.98 11.36
N ILE A 188 11.23 4.31 10.82
CA ILE A 188 11.03 5.55 10.06
C ILE A 188 11.23 6.81 10.91
N LYS A 189 10.77 6.80 12.16
CA LYS A 189 10.87 7.97 13.03
C LYS A 189 12.25 8.17 13.63
N ASN A 190 12.89 7.08 14.05
CA ASN A 190 14.04 7.16 14.95
C ASN A 190 15.33 6.64 14.29
N ASN A 191 15.25 6.12 13.07
CA ASN A 191 16.34 5.38 12.42
C ASN A 191 16.94 4.28 13.34
N ALA A 192 16.07 3.60 14.07
CA ALA A 192 16.48 2.62 15.08
C ALA A 192 15.64 1.36 14.96
N ILE A 193 16.32 0.22 14.94
CA ILE A 193 15.75 -1.09 15.15
C ILE A 193 16.31 -1.59 16.48
N LEU A 194 15.42 -1.98 17.38
CA LEU A 194 15.83 -2.58 18.64
C LEU A 194 16.51 -3.92 18.38
N ALA A 195 17.48 -4.29 19.21
CA ALA A 195 18.20 -5.56 19.04
C ALA A 195 17.26 -6.78 19.02
N GLU A 196 16.19 -6.72 19.82
CA GLU A 196 15.16 -7.75 19.88
C GLU A 196 14.25 -7.81 18.64
N ASP A 197 14.15 -6.71 17.88
CA ASP A 197 13.31 -6.60 16.67
C ASP A 197 14.07 -6.92 15.40
N LYS A 198 15.38 -7.15 15.49
CA LYS A 198 16.28 -7.26 14.33
C LYS A 198 15.85 -8.40 13.40
N GLU A 199 15.61 -9.60 13.93
CA GLU A 199 15.19 -10.76 13.12
C GLU A 199 13.84 -10.51 12.45
N ILE A 200 12.87 -9.90 13.17
CA ILE A 200 11.56 -9.57 12.61
C ILE A 200 11.72 -8.55 11.47
N PHE A 201 12.55 -7.53 11.66
CA PHE A 201 12.78 -6.51 10.63
C PHE A 201 13.48 -7.09 9.40
N GLU A 202 14.54 -7.89 9.61
CA GLU A 202 15.31 -8.50 8.53
C GLU A 202 14.47 -9.54 7.76
N ASP A 203 13.83 -10.49 8.45
CA ASP A 203 13.17 -11.64 7.83
C ASP A 203 11.75 -11.37 7.35
N ILE A 204 11.05 -10.38 7.95
CA ILE A 204 9.65 -10.08 7.56
C ILE A 204 9.57 -8.84 6.68
N ILE A 205 10.43 -7.82 6.88
CA ILE A 205 10.32 -6.54 6.16
C ILE A 205 11.35 -6.44 5.03
N LEU A 206 12.64 -6.78 5.28
CA LEU A 206 13.72 -6.59 4.30
C LEU A 206 13.95 -7.76 3.36
N ASP A 207 13.73 -8.97 3.83
CA ASP A 207 14.03 -10.20 3.08
C ASP A 207 13.26 -10.28 1.77
N GLY A 208 13.85 -10.93 0.75
CA GLY A 208 13.20 -11.13 -0.56
C GLY A 208 11.93 -11.98 -0.50
N ASP A 209 11.78 -12.82 0.54
CA ASP A 209 10.57 -13.58 0.84
C ASP A 209 9.73 -12.89 1.95
N GLY A 210 10.12 -11.67 2.34
CA GLY A 210 9.40 -10.84 3.30
C GLY A 210 8.07 -10.32 2.77
N MET A 211 7.27 -9.74 3.65
CA MET A 211 5.90 -9.33 3.35
C MET A 211 5.75 -8.21 2.31
N LEU A 212 6.85 -7.53 1.95
CA LEU A 212 6.88 -6.50 0.91
C LEU A 212 7.37 -7.02 -0.45
N TRP A 213 7.85 -8.29 -0.50
CA TRP A 213 8.51 -8.84 -1.69
C TRP A 213 7.98 -10.19 -2.11
N THR A 214 7.43 -10.99 -1.17
CA THR A 214 7.05 -12.38 -1.42
C THR A 214 6.09 -12.52 -2.59
N ARG A 215 6.35 -13.54 -3.42
CA ARG A 215 5.45 -14.00 -4.48
C ARG A 215 4.99 -15.44 -4.25
N ASP A 216 5.46 -16.06 -3.15
CA ASP A 216 5.14 -17.45 -2.77
C ASP A 216 3.87 -17.51 -1.91
N LEU A 217 2.72 -17.21 -2.53
CA LEU A 217 1.40 -17.34 -1.92
C LEU A 217 0.63 -18.57 -2.41
N ASP A 218 1.32 -19.47 -3.12
CA ASP A 218 0.66 -20.59 -3.82
C ASP A 218 0.41 -21.81 -2.93
N LYS A 219 0.99 -21.87 -1.73
CA LYS A 219 0.77 -22.98 -0.77
C LYS A 219 -0.57 -22.83 -0.06
N LYS A 220 -1.65 -23.26 -0.73
CA LYS A 220 -3.03 -23.10 -0.24
C LYS A 220 -3.23 -23.52 1.22
N GLY A 221 -2.63 -24.65 1.65
CA GLY A 221 -2.80 -25.13 3.02
C GLY A 221 -2.19 -24.23 4.09
N ASP A 222 -1.04 -23.61 3.82
CA ASP A 222 -0.37 -22.70 4.74
C ASP A 222 -1.06 -21.32 4.74
N LEU A 223 -1.54 -20.89 3.58
CA LEU A 223 -2.36 -19.70 3.43
C LEU A 223 -3.64 -19.77 4.29
N ILE A 224 -4.40 -20.88 4.20
CA ILE A 224 -5.62 -21.06 4.98
C ILE A 224 -5.32 -21.02 6.48
N LYS A 225 -4.30 -21.75 6.95
CA LYS A 225 -3.90 -21.74 8.35
C LYS A 225 -3.51 -20.33 8.84
N MET A 226 -2.81 -19.57 7.99
CA MET A 226 -2.41 -18.20 8.30
C MET A 226 -3.65 -17.31 8.47
N LEU A 227 -4.59 -17.37 7.52
CA LEU A 227 -5.82 -16.58 7.57
C LEU A 227 -6.70 -16.95 8.76
N GLU A 228 -6.84 -18.25 9.07
CA GLU A 228 -7.58 -18.74 10.23
C GLU A 228 -6.99 -18.20 11.54
N LYS A 229 -5.65 -18.23 11.71
CA LYS A 229 -4.98 -17.66 12.89
C LYS A 229 -5.28 -16.17 13.07
N LEU A 230 -5.53 -15.43 11.98
CA LEU A 230 -5.83 -14.00 12.00
C LEU A 230 -7.33 -13.69 12.02
N GLY A 231 -8.20 -14.71 11.94
CA GLY A 231 -9.64 -14.54 11.81
C GLY A 231 -10.04 -13.84 10.51
N CYS A 232 -9.29 -14.09 9.42
CA CYS A 232 -9.51 -13.51 8.10
C CYS A 232 -10.02 -14.55 7.11
N VAL A 233 -10.78 -14.09 6.10
CA VAL A 233 -11.28 -14.91 4.99
C VAL A 233 -10.49 -14.63 3.71
N TYR A 234 -10.15 -13.38 3.48
CA TYR A 234 -9.42 -12.94 2.29
C TYR A 234 -8.19 -12.12 2.68
N MET A 235 -7.15 -12.26 1.86
CA MET A 235 -6.00 -11.35 1.81
C MET A 235 -6.00 -10.62 0.47
N PHE A 236 -5.76 -9.31 0.50
CA PHE A 236 -5.58 -8.47 -0.69
C PHE A 236 -4.13 -8.05 -0.80
N VAL A 237 -3.57 -8.21 -2.01
CA VAL A 237 -2.16 -7.90 -2.30
C VAL A 237 -2.03 -7.10 -3.60
N GLY A 238 -1.00 -6.25 -3.68
CA GLY A 238 -0.48 -5.59 -4.87
C GLY A 238 0.77 -6.29 -5.41
N HIS A 239 1.84 -5.55 -5.70
CA HIS A 239 3.20 -6.01 -5.98
C HIS A 239 3.38 -6.89 -7.22
N SER A 240 2.53 -7.87 -7.40
CA SER A 240 2.60 -8.81 -8.51
C SER A 240 1.62 -8.39 -9.59
N VAL A 241 2.17 -7.86 -10.69
CA VAL A 241 1.36 -7.39 -11.82
C VAL A 241 0.58 -8.56 -12.43
N VAL A 242 -0.71 -8.35 -12.58
CA VAL A 242 -1.63 -9.29 -13.21
C VAL A 242 -2.38 -8.59 -14.34
N GLU A 243 -2.81 -9.35 -15.34
CA GLU A 243 -3.57 -8.80 -16.46
C GLU A 243 -4.93 -8.24 -16.02
N GLN A 244 -5.56 -8.92 -15.06
CA GLN A 244 -6.84 -8.54 -14.45
C GLN A 244 -6.80 -8.89 -12.97
N VAL A 245 -7.56 -8.14 -12.16
CA VAL A 245 -7.81 -8.50 -10.77
C VAL A 245 -8.29 -9.95 -10.69
N LYS A 246 -7.66 -10.76 -9.88
CA LYS A 246 -7.97 -12.18 -9.77
C LYS A 246 -7.90 -12.71 -8.35
N LEU A 247 -8.74 -13.71 -8.09
CA LEU A 247 -8.73 -14.48 -6.85
C LEU A 247 -7.90 -15.77 -7.07
N ILE A 248 -6.90 -15.98 -6.23
CA ILE A 248 -6.04 -17.16 -6.25
C ILE A 248 -6.31 -17.98 -4.98
N ASN A 249 -6.30 -19.31 -5.14
CA ASN A 249 -6.50 -20.26 -4.03
C ASN A 249 -7.77 -20.02 -3.20
N ASP A 250 -8.79 -19.34 -3.78
CA ASP A 250 -10.04 -18.95 -3.15
C ASP A 250 -9.90 -17.92 -2.00
N HIS A 251 -8.69 -17.40 -1.75
CA HIS A 251 -8.43 -16.57 -0.57
C HIS A 251 -7.57 -15.33 -0.81
N VAL A 252 -6.80 -15.24 -1.89
CA VAL A 252 -5.92 -14.10 -2.17
C VAL A 252 -6.37 -13.33 -3.39
N TRP A 253 -6.66 -12.05 -3.23
CA TRP A 253 -6.96 -11.12 -4.31
C TRP A 253 -5.71 -10.38 -4.74
N TYR A 254 -5.29 -10.57 -5.98
CA TYR A 254 -4.22 -9.81 -6.63
C TYR A 254 -4.83 -8.58 -7.28
N THR A 255 -4.38 -7.40 -6.89
CA THR A 255 -5.01 -6.11 -7.25
C THR A 255 -4.16 -5.22 -8.14
N ASP A 256 -2.88 -5.54 -8.35
CA ASP A 256 -2.00 -4.75 -9.21
C ASP A 256 -2.24 -5.12 -10.68
N THR A 257 -2.97 -4.28 -11.39
CA THR A 257 -3.25 -4.44 -12.83
C THR A 257 -2.39 -3.51 -13.70
N GLY A 258 -1.25 -3.05 -13.17
CA GLY A 258 -0.39 -2.09 -13.88
C GLY A 258 -1.12 -0.76 -14.13
N ILE A 259 -1.65 -0.16 -13.09
CA ILE A 259 -2.47 1.06 -13.17
C ILE A 259 -1.69 2.20 -13.84
N SER A 260 -0.41 2.37 -13.51
CA SER A 260 0.40 3.44 -14.09
C SER A 260 0.45 3.39 -15.62
N ARG A 261 0.35 4.56 -16.28
CA ARG A 261 0.51 4.72 -17.73
C ARG A 261 1.83 4.17 -18.25
N ALA A 262 2.84 4.08 -17.39
CA ALA A 262 4.13 3.50 -17.72
C ALA A 262 4.07 2.04 -18.16
N PHE A 263 3.02 1.30 -17.77
CA PHE A 263 2.76 -0.07 -18.26
C PHE A 263 2.15 -0.12 -19.67
N GLY A 264 1.68 1.01 -20.20
CA GLY A 264 1.05 1.08 -21.51
C GLY A 264 -0.38 0.52 -21.56
N ASN A 265 -0.98 0.17 -20.44
CA ASN A 265 -2.33 -0.36 -20.38
C ASN A 265 -3.37 0.70 -20.74
N THR A 266 -4.37 0.31 -21.52
CA THR A 266 -5.52 1.16 -21.91
C THR A 266 -6.70 1.01 -20.98
N SER A 267 -6.71 -0.02 -20.13
CA SER A 267 -7.68 -0.25 -19.05
C SER A 267 -6.96 -0.72 -17.81
N TYR A 268 -7.53 -0.45 -16.67
CA TYR A 268 -7.02 -0.88 -15.36
C TYR A 268 -8.19 -1.08 -14.41
N GLN A 269 -7.98 -1.83 -13.34
CA GLN A 269 -9.07 -2.25 -12.48
C GLN A 269 -8.85 -1.84 -11.03
N TYR A 270 -9.96 -1.71 -10.31
CA TYR A 270 -10.00 -1.62 -8.85
C TYR A 270 -11.11 -2.52 -8.30
N ILE A 271 -11.11 -2.77 -7.01
CA ILE A 271 -12.17 -3.52 -6.33
C ILE A 271 -13.04 -2.55 -5.53
N ASP A 272 -14.35 -2.69 -5.64
CA ASP A 272 -15.35 -2.01 -4.80
C ASP A 272 -16.13 -3.07 -4.01
N ILE A 273 -15.83 -3.20 -2.73
CA ILE A 273 -16.60 -4.03 -1.82
C ILE A 273 -17.71 -3.17 -1.26
N PHE A 274 -18.94 -3.56 -1.55
CA PHE A 274 -20.13 -2.85 -1.07
C PHE A 274 -21.16 -3.86 -0.57
N ASN A 275 -21.65 -3.67 0.66
CA ASN A 275 -22.60 -4.60 1.31
C ASN A 275 -22.16 -6.08 1.21
N ASN A 276 -20.89 -6.37 1.51
CA ASN A 276 -20.26 -7.69 1.43
C ASN A 276 -20.16 -8.29 0.01
N GLN A 277 -20.45 -7.53 -1.03
CA GLN A 277 -20.26 -7.96 -2.41
C GLN A 277 -18.95 -7.38 -2.95
N ILE A 278 -18.10 -8.26 -3.46
CA ILE A 278 -16.83 -7.89 -4.11
C ILE A 278 -17.10 -7.65 -5.58
N ASN A 279 -16.92 -6.41 -6.03
CA ASN A 279 -17.13 -6.01 -7.41
C ASN A 279 -15.81 -5.55 -8.01
N ILE A 280 -15.38 -6.16 -9.12
CA ILE A 280 -14.27 -5.69 -9.93
C ILE A 280 -14.81 -4.63 -10.89
N LYS A 281 -14.12 -3.51 -10.97
CA LYS A 281 -14.50 -2.35 -11.80
C LYS A 281 -13.40 -2.05 -12.79
N ASP A 282 -13.78 -1.87 -14.05
CA ASP A 282 -12.88 -1.45 -15.12
C ASP A 282 -12.94 0.07 -15.28
N VAL A 283 -11.76 0.68 -15.39
CA VAL A 283 -11.61 2.09 -15.75
C VAL A 283 -10.92 2.14 -17.11
N LEU A 284 -11.57 2.80 -18.06
CA LEU A 284 -10.99 3.06 -19.39
C LEU A 284 -10.10 4.30 -19.33
N ALA A 285 -8.90 4.17 -19.91
CA ALA A 285 -7.90 5.24 -19.96
C ALA A 285 -8.26 6.35 -20.96
#